data_6b3a37e00f4759d98d7e2840e4358b87
#
_entry.id   6b3a37e00f4759d98d7e2840e4358b87
#
_cell.length_a   1.000
_cell.length_b   1.000
_cell.length_c   1.000
_cell.angle_alpha   90.00
_cell.angle_beta   90.00
_cell.angle_gamma   90.00
#
_symmetry.space_group_name_H-M   'P 1'
#
loop_
_entity.id
_entity.type
_entity.pdbx_description
1 polymer ?
#
loop_
_entity_poly.entity_id
_entity_poly.type
_entity_poly.pdbx_seq_one_letter_code
_entity_poly.pdbx_strand_id
1 'polypeptide(L)'
;MDNWIDLDNLPQKILGKRNIVDWEHSAGHECSFLFDNVSGTIKIHDAADFKNTNKVTIMYNNELFYIHVSNLKKCMLRKIVFKFGKFKYEVGELIKDSSKDITVLKREFREKHSHNKYYGGYINHDKYYYVECNKCHHKYWLLESSIYSKRGITCPACGKNPRYAVKGVNDITTTDLWMIPYFQTGADEASLYVKTSREKPGLVCPFCKRINYKQHIQDLYMRKKVYCICNDNFSYPNKFMFNFFEQLYNDHQILYFEREKRFSWSNKKIYDLFIILPSGQKMICENHGAFHYNKKRISKKARSLEEEQSNDLLKEKMAIENNIKYYIQLDCRESNKEWIRNSIIHSNLNLIFDLSHINFDECEKFALGNILVEVCNMKNSNNKLTQKELSNIFHISIDTIKKYLKSGKELGLCS
;
A
#
# COMPACT_ATOMS: atom_id res chain seq x y z
N MET A 1 -11.23 -38.52 22.37
CA MET A 1 -12.22 -39.05 23.35
C MET A 1 -13.58 -38.71 22.83
N ASP A 2 -14.53 -39.63 22.91
CA ASP A 2 -15.90 -39.36 22.43
C ASP A 2 -16.63 -38.41 23.40
N ASN A 3 -17.42 -37.49 22.84
CA ASN A 3 -18.26 -36.61 23.63
C ASN A 3 -19.39 -37.41 24.28
N TRP A 4 -19.66 -37.17 25.54
CA TRP A 4 -20.72 -37.84 26.28
C TRP A 4 -21.40 -36.90 27.31
N ILE A 5 -22.62 -37.23 27.68
CA ILE A 5 -23.39 -36.61 28.79
C ILE A 5 -24.07 -37.72 29.56
N ASP A 6 -23.92 -37.68 30.86
CA ASP A 6 -24.59 -38.61 31.76
C ASP A 6 -26.03 -38.10 32.07
N LEU A 7 -27.01 -38.87 31.63
CA LEU A 7 -28.42 -38.58 31.85
C LEU A 7 -29.07 -39.55 32.85
N ASP A 8 -28.29 -40.47 33.43
CA ASP A 8 -28.81 -41.52 34.31
C ASP A 8 -29.32 -40.94 35.65
N ASN A 9 -28.80 -39.80 36.07
CA ASN A 9 -29.22 -39.07 37.25
C ASN A 9 -30.55 -38.29 37.06
N LEU A 10 -31.10 -38.27 35.86
CA LEU A 10 -32.40 -37.64 35.62
C LEU A 10 -33.55 -38.58 35.95
N PRO A 11 -34.73 -38.06 36.37
CA PRO A 11 -35.92 -38.86 36.54
C PRO A 11 -36.25 -39.70 35.33
N GLN A 12 -36.63 -40.96 35.56
CA GLN A 12 -36.99 -41.90 34.52
C GLN A 12 -38.47 -42.23 34.56
N LYS A 13 -39.08 -42.48 33.42
CA LYS A 13 -40.43 -43.01 33.30
C LYS A 13 -40.53 -44.17 32.31
N ILE A 14 -41.47 -45.03 32.52
CA ILE A 14 -41.74 -46.17 31.64
C ILE A 14 -42.70 -45.74 30.54
N LEU A 15 -42.28 -45.87 29.28
CA LEU A 15 -43.12 -45.66 28.11
C LEU A 15 -43.16 -46.94 27.28
N GLY A 16 -44.26 -47.67 27.38
CA GLY A 16 -44.39 -49.02 26.84
C GLY A 16 -43.44 -49.98 27.53
N LYS A 17 -42.48 -50.58 26.81
CA LYS A 17 -41.42 -51.49 27.34
C LYS A 17 -40.06 -50.78 27.53
N ARG A 18 -40.02 -49.48 27.42
CA ARG A 18 -38.75 -48.71 27.44
C ARG A 18 -38.72 -47.76 28.66
N ASN A 19 -37.59 -47.76 29.35
CA ASN A 19 -37.28 -46.73 30.32
C ASN A 19 -36.71 -45.51 29.57
N ILE A 20 -37.29 -44.31 29.81
CA ILE A 20 -36.90 -43.06 29.16
C ILE A 20 -36.80 -41.96 30.20
N VAL A 21 -35.98 -40.94 29.93
CA VAL A 21 -35.84 -39.75 30.78
C VAL A 21 -37.19 -39.02 30.86
N ASP A 22 -37.65 -38.76 32.05
CA ASP A 22 -38.81 -37.89 32.31
C ASP A 22 -38.41 -36.44 32.38
N TRP A 23 -38.34 -35.80 31.20
CA TRP A 23 -37.92 -34.41 31.06
C TRP A 23 -38.82 -33.43 31.79
N GLU A 24 -40.09 -33.73 31.95
CA GLU A 24 -41.06 -32.85 32.64
C GLU A 24 -40.74 -32.67 34.12
N HIS A 25 -40.16 -33.69 34.75
CA HIS A 25 -39.77 -33.68 36.15
C HIS A 25 -38.25 -33.54 36.37
N SER A 26 -37.51 -33.17 35.34
CA SER A 26 -36.04 -33.10 35.39
C SER A 26 -35.50 -31.79 36.00
N ALA A 27 -36.32 -30.76 36.21
CA ALA A 27 -35.89 -29.50 36.81
C ALA A 27 -35.18 -29.71 38.17
N GLY A 28 -34.06 -29.02 38.38
CA GLY A 28 -33.24 -29.13 39.59
C GLY A 28 -32.14 -30.20 39.55
N HIS A 29 -32.24 -31.18 38.63
CA HIS A 29 -31.23 -32.26 38.49
C HIS A 29 -29.99 -31.82 37.68
N GLU A 30 -28.89 -32.51 37.93
CA GLU A 30 -27.57 -32.22 37.30
C GLU A 30 -27.10 -33.38 36.46
N CYS A 31 -26.44 -33.04 35.35
CA CYS A 31 -25.84 -33.99 34.39
C CYS A 31 -24.37 -33.65 34.20
N SER A 32 -23.50 -34.63 34.43
CA SER A 32 -22.07 -34.48 34.06
C SER A 32 -21.86 -34.68 32.57
N PHE A 33 -20.88 -34.02 32.00
CA PHE A 33 -20.54 -34.16 30.59
C PHE A 33 -19.04 -34.08 30.32
N LEU A 34 -18.63 -34.64 29.19
CA LEU A 34 -17.38 -34.38 28.54
C LEU A 34 -17.66 -33.95 27.08
N PHE A 35 -17.27 -32.76 26.74
CA PHE A 35 -17.45 -32.22 25.39
C PHE A 35 -16.15 -31.57 24.92
N ASP A 36 -15.52 -32.14 23.90
CA ASP A 36 -14.33 -31.59 23.25
C ASP A 36 -13.20 -31.27 24.27
N ASN A 37 -12.90 -32.26 25.14
CA ASN A 37 -11.94 -32.21 26.27
C ASN A 37 -12.29 -31.22 27.39
N VAL A 38 -13.51 -30.68 27.42
CA VAL A 38 -14.03 -29.90 28.56
C VAL A 38 -14.99 -30.77 29.34
N SER A 39 -14.70 -31.04 30.59
CA SER A 39 -15.60 -31.69 31.53
C SER A 39 -16.34 -30.66 32.37
N GLY A 40 -17.55 -30.95 32.74
CA GLY A 40 -18.36 -30.05 33.56
C GLY A 40 -19.71 -30.66 33.96
N THR A 41 -20.51 -29.87 34.67
CA THR A 41 -21.86 -30.23 35.09
C THR A 41 -22.86 -29.19 34.58
N ILE A 42 -23.96 -29.67 34.02
CA ILE A 42 -25.10 -28.89 33.57
C ILE A 42 -26.23 -29.17 34.54
N LYS A 43 -26.89 -28.13 35.04
CA LYS A 43 -28.13 -28.24 35.83
C LYS A 43 -29.32 -27.97 34.94
N ILE A 44 -30.34 -28.85 34.96
CA ILE A 44 -31.63 -28.56 34.35
C ILE A 44 -32.32 -27.52 35.20
N HIS A 45 -32.48 -26.32 34.69
CA HIS A 45 -33.05 -25.19 35.44
C HIS A 45 -34.58 -25.20 35.39
N ASP A 46 -35.12 -25.41 34.17
CA ASP A 46 -36.57 -25.42 33.95
C ASP A 46 -36.95 -26.37 32.81
N ALA A 47 -38.07 -27.04 32.93
CA ALA A 47 -38.62 -27.97 31.97
C ALA A 47 -40.13 -27.73 31.67
N ALA A 48 -40.68 -26.59 32.10
CA ALA A 48 -42.12 -26.29 31.96
C ALA A 48 -42.62 -26.32 30.51
N ASP A 49 -41.78 -25.86 29.54
CA ASP A 49 -42.11 -25.81 28.13
C ASP A 49 -41.84 -27.13 27.37
N PHE A 50 -41.38 -28.17 28.06
CA PHE A 50 -40.96 -29.41 27.41
C PHE A 50 -42.06 -30.03 26.53
N LYS A 51 -43.30 -30.10 27.05
CA LYS A 51 -44.45 -30.70 26.34
C LYS A 51 -44.71 -30.05 24.98
N ASN A 52 -44.52 -28.73 24.92
CA ASN A 52 -44.86 -27.94 23.72
C ASN A 52 -43.71 -27.84 22.74
N THR A 53 -42.46 -27.82 23.22
CA THR A 53 -41.29 -27.45 22.41
C THR A 53 -40.23 -28.52 22.34
N ASN A 54 -40.29 -29.59 23.15
CA ASN A 54 -39.22 -30.56 23.35
C ASN A 54 -37.88 -29.91 23.76
N LYS A 55 -37.96 -28.80 24.50
CA LYS A 55 -36.78 -28.06 24.98
C LYS A 55 -36.81 -27.92 26.47
N VAL A 56 -35.65 -27.75 27.06
CA VAL A 56 -35.44 -27.45 28.48
C VAL A 56 -34.48 -26.27 28.61
N THR A 57 -34.62 -25.52 29.71
CA THR A 57 -33.65 -24.50 30.09
C THR A 57 -32.60 -25.15 30.99
N ILE A 58 -31.38 -25.03 30.64
CA ILE A 58 -30.24 -25.55 31.42
C ILE A 58 -29.39 -24.40 31.96
N MET A 59 -28.72 -24.61 33.07
CA MET A 59 -27.75 -23.68 33.64
C MET A 59 -26.34 -24.28 33.55
N TYR A 60 -25.41 -23.51 33.00
CA TYR A 60 -23.99 -23.82 32.96
C TYR A 60 -23.17 -22.55 33.22
N ASN A 61 -22.21 -22.60 34.14
CA ASN A 61 -21.42 -21.45 34.58
C ASN A 61 -22.26 -20.20 34.94
N ASN A 62 -23.37 -20.40 35.68
CA ASN A 62 -24.33 -19.37 36.07
C ASN A 62 -25.07 -18.67 34.91
N GLU A 63 -25.07 -19.25 33.73
CA GLU A 63 -25.80 -18.75 32.55
C GLU A 63 -26.89 -19.75 32.15
N LEU A 64 -28.01 -19.22 31.65
CA LEU A 64 -29.15 -20.00 31.19
C LEU A 64 -29.10 -20.18 29.67
N PHE A 65 -29.34 -21.42 29.22
CA PHE A 65 -29.40 -21.79 27.80
C PHE A 65 -30.67 -22.59 27.52
N TYR A 66 -31.35 -22.25 26.45
CA TYR A 66 -32.55 -22.96 25.99
C TYR A 66 -32.14 -23.98 24.92
N ILE A 67 -32.29 -25.28 25.18
CA ILE A 67 -31.80 -26.36 24.36
C ILE A 67 -32.86 -27.42 24.07
N HIS A 68 -32.88 -27.93 22.84
CA HIS A 68 -33.71 -29.08 22.50
C HIS A 68 -33.12 -30.37 23.11
N VAL A 69 -33.94 -31.19 23.76
CA VAL A 69 -33.48 -32.38 24.47
C VAL A 69 -32.76 -33.41 23.57
N SER A 70 -33.10 -33.46 22.26
CA SER A 70 -32.35 -34.30 21.31
C SER A 70 -30.90 -33.89 21.13
N ASN A 71 -30.62 -32.56 21.24
CA ASN A 71 -29.24 -32.04 21.17
C ASN A 71 -28.52 -32.35 22.49
N LEU A 72 -29.20 -32.25 23.61
CA LEU A 72 -28.63 -32.61 24.91
C LEU A 72 -28.28 -34.11 24.94
N LYS A 73 -29.22 -35.00 24.56
CA LYS A 73 -28.98 -36.46 24.44
C LYS A 73 -27.79 -36.85 23.57
N LYS A 74 -27.54 -36.07 22.53
CA LYS A 74 -26.39 -36.27 21.61
C LYS A 74 -25.12 -35.54 22.04
N CYS A 75 -25.12 -34.98 23.27
CA CYS A 75 -24.02 -34.17 23.79
C CYS A 75 -23.59 -33.04 22.81
N MET A 76 -24.56 -32.39 22.12
CA MET A 76 -24.30 -31.28 21.21
C MET A 76 -24.19 -29.95 21.99
N LEU A 77 -23.13 -29.82 22.80
CA LEU A 77 -22.96 -28.74 23.77
C LEU A 77 -22.12 -27.57 23.27
N ARG A 78 -21.73 -27.56 22.00
CA ARG A 78 -20.80 -26.57 21.46
C ARG A 78 -21.15 -25.13 21.76
N LYS A 79 -22.43 -24.75 21.64
CA LYS A 79 -22.91 -23.37 21.92
C LYS A 79 -22.98 -23.05 23.42
N ILE A 80 -22.98 -24.05 24.25
CA ILE A 80 -23.05 -23.94 25.73
C ILE A 80 -21.63 -23.86 26.28
N VAL A 81 -20.81 -24.85 26.00
CA VAL A 81 -19.43 -24.96 26.49
C VAL A 81 -18.55 -23.86 25.85
N PHE A 82 -18.75 -23.60 24.57
CA PHE A 82 -18.03 -22.56 23.85
C PHE A 82 -19.01 -21.49 23.35
N LYS A 83 -19.60 -20.76 24.27
CA LYS A 83 -20.63 -19.73 24.02
C LYS A 83 -20.32 -18.85 22.80
N PHE A 84 -19.06 -18.48 22.63
CA PHE A 84 -18.56 -17.66 21.52
C PHE A 84 -17.72 -18.46 20.51
N GLY A 85 -17.73 -19.81 20.63
CA GLY A 85 -16.93 -20.74 19.83
C GLY A 85 -15.48 -20.86 20.31
N LYS A 86 -14.81 -21.97 19.94
CA LYS A 86 -13.39 -22.18 20.27
C LYS A 86 -12.48 -21.24 19.47
N PHE A 87 -11.40 -20.82 20.08
CA PHE A 87 -10.26 -20.27 19.34
C PHE A 87 -9.59 -21.40 18.55
N LYS A 88 -9.09 -21.08 17.36
CA LYS A 88 -8.41 -22.06 16.51
C LYS A 88 -6.95 -22.24 16.88
N TYR A 89 -6.32 -21.16 17.32
CA TYR A 89 -4.89 -21.15 17.66
C TYR A 89 -4.70 -20.98 19.16
N GLU A 90 -3.69 -21.64 19.69
CA GLU A 90 -3.32 -21.55 21.12
C GLU A 90 -2.29 -20.42 21.34
N VAL A 91 -2.17 -19.98 22.60
CA VAL A 91 -1.11 -19.03 22.98
C VAL A 91 0.24 -19.71 22.85
N GLY A 92 1.22 -19.05 22.23
CA GLY A 92 2.53 -19.59 21.89
C GLY A 92 2.60 -20.25 20.51
N GLU A 93 1.45 -20.47 19.85
CA GLU A 93 1.41 -21.11 18.52
C GLU A 93 1.99 -20.20 17.43
N LEU A 94 2.81 -20.81 16.56
CA LEU A 94 3.39 -20.17 15.37
C LEU A 94 2.47 -20.35 14.17
N ILE A 95 2.05 -19.24 13.57
CA ILE A 95 1.26 -19.24 12.34
C ILE A 95 2.15 -18.73 11.21
N LYS A 96 2.53 -19.63 10.30
CA LYS A 96 3.43 -19.33 9.19
C LYS A 96 2.86 -19.80 7.85
N ASP A 97 2.81 -18.87 6.89
CA ASP A 97 2.51 -19.14 5.49
C ASP A 97 3.25 -18.13 4.58
N SER A 98 2.99 -18.12 3.30
CA SER A 98 3.62 -17.19 2.34
C SER A 98 3.40 -15.70 2.67
N SER A 99 2.38 -15.37 3.43
CA SER A 99 1.97 -13.99 3.76
C SER A 99 2.17 -13.61 5.22
N LYS A 100 2.33 -14.57 6.12
CA LYS A 100 2.37 -14.40 7.57
C LYS A 100 3.51 -15.20 8.20
N ASP A 101 4.12 -14.60 9.20
CA ASP A 101 5.07 -15.25 10.11
C ASP A 101 4.86 -14.56 11.46
N ILE A 102 3.95 -15.13 12.29
CA ILE A 102 3.46 -14.52 13.52
C ILE A 102 3.35 -15.53 14.64
N THR A 103 3.57 -15.11 15.87
CA THR A 103 3.37 -15.89 17.08
C THR A 103 2.17 -15.33 17.87
N VAL A 104 1.30 -16.22 18.35
CA VAL A 104 0.13 -15.84 19.16
C VAL A 104 0.58 -15.55 20.60
N LEU A 105 0.35 -14.33 21.10
CA LEU A 105 0.71 -13.92 22.46
C LEU A 105 -0.47 -13.95 23.43
N LYS A 106 -1.66 -13.55 22.95
CA LYS A 106 -2.91 -13.55 23.72
C LYS A 106 -4.11 -13.80 22.80
N ARG A 107 -5.23 -14.16 23.39
CA ARG A 107 -6.51 -14.29 22.70
C ARG A 107 -7.62 -13.77 23.56
N GLU A 108 -8.62 -13.12 22.96
CA GLU A 108 -9.78 -12.59 23.67
C GLU A 108 -11.00 -12.52 22.78
N PHE A 109 -12.18 -12.56 23.42
CA PHE A 109 -13.43 -12.22 22.76
C PHE A 109 -13.69 -10.73 22.93
N ARG A 110 -14.09 -10.06 21.86
CA ARG A 110 -14.53 -8.66 21.89
C ARG A 110 -15.96 -8.54 21.41
N GLU A 111 -16.76 -7.82 22.16
CA GLU A 111 -18.11 -7.49 21.76
C GLU A 111 -18.11 -6.56 20.56
N LYS A 112 -19.00 -6.85 19.64
CA LYS A 112 -19.26 -6.01 18.47
C LYS A 112 -20.74 -5.78 18.34
N HIS A 113 -21.15 -4.55 18.56
CA HIS A 113 -22.51 -4.13 18.29
C HIS A 113 -22.72 -4.03 16.78
N SER A 114 -23.60 -4.84 16.24
CA SER A 114 -23.99 -4.84 14.83
C SER A 114 -25.46 -4.46 14.72
N HIS A 115 -25.79 -3.59 13.78
CA HIS A 115 -27.16 -3.22 13.48
C HIS A 115 -27.57 -3.87 12.16
N ASN A 116 -28.63 -4.69 12.21
CA ASN A 116 -29.22 -5.24 11.00
C ASN A 116 -30.51 -4.49 10.68
N LYS A 117 -30.65 -4.02 9.45
CA LYS A 117 -31.81 -3.25 8.99
C LYS A 117 -33.16 -3.98 9.21
N TYR A 118 -33.14 -5.32 9.23
CA TYR A 118 -34.35 -6.15 9.34
C TYR A 118 -34.59 -6.73 10.74
N TYR A 119 -33.54 -6.92 11.56
CA TYR A 119 -33.61 -7.63 12.85
C TYR A 119 -33.19 -6.78 14.06
N GLY A 120 -32.91 -5.48 13.87
CA GLY A 120 -32.46 -4.60 14.95
C GLY A 120 -30.96 -4.79 15.30
N GLY A 121 -30.57 -4.25 16.44
CA GLY A 121 -29.22 -4.38 16.96
C GLY A 121 -29.01 -5.75 17.63
N TYR A 122 -27.83 -6.35 17.39
CA TYR A 122 -27.40 -7.56 18.07
C TYR A 122 -25.92 -7.47 18.44
N ILE A 123 -25.55 -8.17 19.52
CA ILE A 123 -24.17 -8.23 20.00
C ILE A 123 -23.55 -9.52 19.47
N ASN A 124 -22.48 -9.38 18.70
CA ASN A 124 -21.60 -10.47 18.32
C ASN A 124 -20.36 -10.46 19.19
N HIS A 125 -19.74 -11.63 19.35
CA HIS A 125 -18.44 -11.76 20.00
C HIS A 125 -17.44 -12.23 18.97
N ASP A 126 -16.59 -11.30 18.54
CA ASP A 126 -15.52 -11.57 17.60
C ASP A 126 -14.28 -12.08 18.34
N LYS A 127 -13.61 -13.08 17.76
CA LYS A 127 -12.37 -13.64 18.29
C LYS A 127 -11.16 -12.87 17.81
N TYR A 128 -10.38 -12.33 18.74
CA TYR A 128 -9.18 -11.58 18.48
C TYR A 128 -7.95 -12.30 19.01
N TYR A 129 -6.86 -12.20 18.28
CA TYR A 129 -5.54 -12.65 18.69
C TYR A 129 -4.59 -11.47 18.77
N TYR A 130 -3.88 -11.34 19.88
CA TYR A 130 -2.73 -10.47 19.99
C TYR A 130 -1.51 -11.25 19.54
N VAL A 131 -0.85 -10.78 18.49
CA VAL A 131 0.23 -11.51 17.84
C VAL A 131 1.49 -10.66 17.75
N GLU A 132 2.63 -11.31 17.66
CA GLU A 132 3.92 -10.73 17.32
C GLU A 132 4.33 -11.14 15.93
N CYS A 133 4.77 -10.18 15.11
CA CYS A 133 5.39 -10.47 13.83
C CYS A 133 6.83 -10.93 14.03
N ASN A 134 7.19 -12.15 13.60
CA ASN A 134 8.54 -12.69 13.79
C ASN A 134 9.62 -12.04 12.93
N LYS A 135 9.22 -11.19 11.94
CA LYS A 135 10.17 -10.42 11.10
C LYS A 135 10.60 -9.09 11.71
N CYS A 136 9.67 -8.36 12.34
CA CYS A 136 9.93 -7.00 12.83
C CYS A 136 9.54 -6.80 14.30
N HIS A 137 9.14 -7.86 14.99
CA HIS A 137 8.73 -7.89 16.40
C HIS A 137 7.59 -6.94 16.77
N HIS A 138 6.90 -6.39 15.75
CA HIS A 138 5.73 -5.54 15.99
C HIS A 138 4.55 -6.37 16.49
N LYS A 139 3.90 -5.90 17.56
CA LYS A 139 2.77 -6.58 18.22
C LYS A 139 1.46 -5.88 17.86
N TYR A 140 0.45 -6.66 17.49
CA TYR A 140 -0.83 -6.10 17.06
C TYR A 140 -1.97 -7.10 17.21
N TRP A 141 -3.21 -6.58 17.19
CA TRP A 141 -4.40 -7.41 17.26
C TRP A 141 -4.89 -7.81 15.88
N LEU A 142 -5.29 -9.08 15.76
CA LEU A 142 -5.91 -9.65 14.56
C LEU A 142 -7.27 -10.26 14.88
N LEU A 143 -8.25 -10.02 14.02
CA LEU A 143 -9.51 -10.76 14.01
C LEU A 143 -9.25 -12.16 13.44
N GLU A 144 -9.83 -13.20 14.04
CA GLU A 144 -9.65 -14.61 13.63
C GLU A 144 -9.95 -14.82 12.14
N SER A 145 -11.07 -14.28 11.64
CA SER A 145 -11.43 -14.38 10.20
C SER A 145 -10.39 -13.77 9.28
N SER A 146 -9.63 -12.81 9.77
CA SER A 146 -8.56 -12.17 9.01
C SER A 146 -7.34 -13.08 8.84
N ILE A 147 -7.12 -14.01 9.78
CA ILE A 147 -6.01 -14.99 9.69
C ILE A 147 -6.24 -15.97 8.53
N TYR A 148 -7.52 -16.28 8.20
CA TYR A 148 -7.87 -17.20 7.11
C TYR A 148 -8.04 -16.52 5.76
N SER A 149 -8.04 -15.20 5.72
CA SER A 149 -8.26 -14.48 4.48
C SER A 149 -7.19 -14.84 3.44
N LYS A 150 -7.62 -15.32 2.27
CA LYS A 150 -6.73 -15.59 1.11
C LYS A 150 -5.97 -14.35 0.64
N ARG A 151 -6.43 -13.15 1.02
CA ARG A 151 -5.74 -11.87 0.71
C ARG A 151 -4.47 -11.67 1.53
N GLY A 152 -4.15 -12.61 2.45
CA GLY A 152 -3.00 -12.53 3.33
C GLY A 152 -3.04 -11.27 4.20
N ILE A 153 -2.96 -11.43 5.51
CA ILE A 153 -2.72 -10.28 6.36
C ILE A 153 -1.22 -10.13 6.48
N THR A 154 -0.71 -9.18 5.77
CA THR A 154 0.65 -8.72 5.99
C THR A 154 0.71 -7.94 7.30
N CYS A 155 1.81 -8.03 8.01
CA CYS A 155 2.04 -7.21 9.19
C CYS A 155 1.76 -5.74 8.90
N PRO A 156 1.01 -5.01 9.75
CA PRO A 156 0.71 -3.60 9.51
C PRO A 156 1.94 -2.70 9.58
N ALA A 157 3.06 -3.20 10.11
CA ALA A 157 4.33 -2.49 10.18
C ALA A 157 5.27 -2.84 9.01
N CYS A 158 5.66 -4.10 8.83
CA CYS A 158 6.64 -4.49 7.80
C CYS A 158 6.02 -5.13 6.55
N GLY A 159 4.70 -5.14 6.43
CA GLY A 159 4.00 -5.67 5.26
C GLY A 159 4.11 -4.74 4.04
N LYS A 160 3.68 -5.23 2.88
CA LYS A 160 3.73 -4.49 1.60
C LYS A 160 3.03 -3.12 1.64
N ASN A 161 1.97 -3.00 2.45
CA ASN A 161 1.21 -1.75 2.61
C ASN A 161 1.05 -1.45 4.11
N PRO A 162 2.07 -0.89 4.78
CA PRO A 162 2.01 -0.59 6.20
C PRO A 162 0.92 0.44 6.49
N ARG A 163 0.21 0.28 7.63
CA ARG A 163 -0.93 1.14 8.00
C ARG A 163 -0.54 2.28 8.92
N TYR A 164 0.52 2.12 9.69
CA TYR A 164 1.02 3.12 10.62
C TYR A 164 2.55 3.02 10.75
N ALA A 165 3.15 4.11 11.18
CA ALA A 165 4.60 4.17 11.37
C ALA A 165 5.02 3.40 12.63
N VAL A 166 6.08 2.64 12.49
CA VAL A 166 6.82 2.02 13.59
C VAL A 166 8.25 2.47 13.45
N LYS A 167 8.70 3.31 14.41
CA LYS A 167 10.04 3.92 14.40
C LYS A 167 11.12 2.84 14.25
N GLY A 168 12.05 3.07 13.33
CA GLY A 168 13.13 2.12 13.03
C GLY A 168 12.73 0.90 12.19
N VAL A 169 11.47 0.80 11.72
CA VAL A 169 10.99 -0.33 10.91
C VAL A 169 10.49 0.13 9.55
N ASN A 170 9.51 1.04 9.51
CA ASN A 170 8.81 1.42 8.28
C ASN A 170 8.51 2.91 8.20
N ASP A 171 8.93 3.68 9.17
CA ASP A 171 8.77 5.13 9.15
C ASP A 171 9.65 5.78 8.07
N ILE A 172 9.28 6.99 7.67
CA ILE A 172 9.97 7.71 6.60
C ILE A 172 11.46 7.92 6.92
N THR A 173 11.80 8.13 8.19
CA THR A 173 13.22 8.34 8.59
C THR A 173 14.04 7.06 8.50
N THR A 174 13.42 5.91 8.36
CA THR A 174 14.08 4.61 8.17
C THR A 174 14.10 4.19 6.70
N THR A 175 13.00 4.44 5.97
CA THR A 175 12.82 3.86 4.63
C THR A 175 13.00 4.84 3.48
N ASP A 176 12.81 6.15 3.71
CA ASP A 176 12.73 7.15 2.64
C ASP A 176 13.31 8.52 3.08
N LEU A 177 14.59 8.52 3.46
CA LEU A 177 15.31 9.68 4.01
C LEU A 177 15.20 10.96 3.15
N TRP A 178 15.09 10.80 1.83
CA TRP A 178 14.92 11.92 0.90
C TRP A 178 13.64 12.73 1.15
N MET A 179 12.64 12.14 1.85
CA MET A 179 11.39 12.83 2.18
C MET A 179 11.51 13.78 3.39
N ILE A 180 12.51 13.61 4.24
CA ILE A 180 12.67 14.39 5.49
C ILE A 180 12.62 15.90 5.28
N PRO A 181 13.31 16.49 4.26
CA PRO A 181 13.27 17.93 4.02
C PRO A 181 11.90 18.54 3.69
N TYR A 182 10.91 17.68 3.44
CA TYR A 182 9.54 18.11 3.12
C TYR A 182 8.62 18.21 4.35
N PHE A 183 9.12 17.91 5.55
CA PHE A 183 8.37 18.03 6.80
C PHE A 183 8.80 19.28 7.58
N GLN A 184 7.85 19.92 8.30
CA GLN A 184 8.10 21.21 8.97
C GLN A 184 9.14 21.09 10.06
N THR A 185 9.10 20.03 10.87
CA THR A 185 10.09 19.75 11.92
C THR A 185 11.11 18.67 11.50
N GLY A 186 11.21 18.39 10.19
CA GLY A 186 12.19 17.46 9.66
C GLY A 186 11.96 16.00 10.10
N ALA A 187 13.01 15.39 10.66
CA ALA A 187 13.00 13.97 11.02
C ALA A 187 11.99 13.62 12.11
N ASP A 188 11.76 14.52 13.07
CA ASP A 188 10.81 14.28 14.18
C ASP A 188 9.40 14.04 13.64
N GLU A 189 8.93 14.92 12.76
CA GLU A 189 7.61 14.77 12.13
C GLU A 189 7.58 13.62 11.13
N ALA A 190 8.62 13.48 10.30
CA ALA A 190 8.71 12.41 9.29
C ALA A 190 8.64 11.00 9.92
N SER A 191 9.17 10.83 11.15
CA SER A 191 9.14 9.56 11.88
C SER A 191 7.73 9.10 12.29
N LEU A 192 6.75 10.00 12.26
CA LEU A 192 5.36 9.70 12.61
C LEU A 192 4.58 9.06 11.46
N TYR A 193 5.16 9.03 10.27
CA TYR A 193 4.46 8.62 9.05
C TYR A 193 5.17 7.51 8.28
N VAL A 194 4.36 6.75 7.53
CA VAL A 194 4.83 5.85 6.47
C VAL A 194 4.67 6.55 5.10
N LYS A 195 5.49 6.21 4.13
CA LYS A 195 5.44 6.78 2.77
C LYS A 195 4.09 6.60 2.04
N THR A 196 3.31 5.60 2.42
CA THR A 196 1.97 5.32 1.87
C THR A 196 0.83 6.01 2.62
N SER A 197 1.14 6.86 3.61
CA SER A 197 0.15 7.56 4.42
C SER A 197 -0.69 8.53 3.56
N ARG A 198 -1.99 8.59 3.85
CA ARG A 198 -2.91 9.57 3.28
C ARG A 198 -3.10 10.80 4.16
N GLU A 199 -2.29 10.94 5.19
CA GLU A 199 -2.26 12.14 6.03
C GLU A 199 -1.73 13.35 5.25
N LYS A 200 -2.10 14.54 5.71
CA LYS A 200 -1.73 15.85 5.14
C LYS A 200 -1.12 16.74 6.22
N PRO A 201 0.10 16.48 6.64
CA PRO A 201 0.72 17.17 7.78
C PRO A 201 1.07 18.65 7.51
N GLY A 202 0.96 19.10 6.25
CA GLY A 202 1.49 20.40 5.83
C GLY A 202 2.91 20.24 5.30
N LEU A 203 3.02 19.74 4.06
CA LEU A 203 4.33 19.49 3.44
C LEU A 203 5.02 20.79 3.03
N VAL A 204 6.26 20.95 3.43
CA VAL A 204 7.09 22.12 3.12
C VAL A 204 7.79 21.92 1.78
N CYS A 205 7.76 22.93 0.93
CA CYS A 205 8.63 22.97 -0.23
C CYS A 205 10.06 23.26 0.21
N PRO A 206 11.06 22.37 0.00
CA PRO A 206 12.42 22.57 0.45
C PRO A 206 13.10 23.77 -0.25
N PHE A 207 12.59 24.21 -1.41
CA PHE A 207 13.17 25.27 -2.21
C PHE A 207 12.64 26.66 -1.84
N CYS A 208 11.33 26.88 -1.80
CA CYS A 208 10.73 28.19 -1.52
C CYS A 208 10.08 28.28 -0.12
N LYS A 209 10.19 27.25 0.71
CA LYS A 209 9.70 27.16 2.09
C LYS A 209 8.16 27.31 2.28
N ARG A 210 7.40 27.37 1.22
CA ARG A 210 5.91 27.40 1.30
C ARG A 210 5.37 26.05 1.75
N ILE A 211 4.28 26.09 2.52
CA ILE A 211 3.64 24.89 3.07
C ILE A 211 2.39 24.54 2.25
N ASN A 212 2.23 23.26 1.93
CA ASN A 212 1.04 22.72 1.28
C ASN A 212 0.28 21.79 2.23
N TYR A 213 -0.87 22.25 2.73
CA TYR A 213 -1.78 21.48 3.59
C TYR A 213 -2.77 20.57 2.83
N LYS A 214 -2.71 20.54 1.50
CA LYS A 214 -3.68 19.78 0.68
C LYS A 214 -3.11 18.48 0.11
N GLN A 215 -1.79 18.31 0.15
CA GLN A 215 -1.12 17.16 -0.43
C GLN A 215 -0.95 16.03 0.59
N HIS A 216 -1.24 14.80 0.18
CA HIS A 216 -0.97 13.60 0.95
C HIS A 216 0.52 13.23 0.91
N ILE A 217 1.00 12.58 1.96
CA ILE A 217 2.37 12.02 2.00
C ILE A 217 2.57 11.01 0.85
N GLN A 218 1.58 10.15 0.59
CA GLN A 218 1.62 9.22 -0.53
C GLN A 218 1.84 9.91 -1.88
N ASP A 219 1.23 11.07 -2.09
CA ASP A 219 1.40 11.84 -3.33
C ASP A 219 2.82 12.42 -3.45
N LEU A 220 3.41 12.86 -2.33
CA LEU A 220 4.82 13.26 -2.29
C LEU A 220 5.72 12.07 -2.67
N TYR A 221 5.50 10.89 -2.05
CA TYR A 221 6.26 9.69 -2.35
C TYR A 221 6.19 9.30 -3.84
N MET A 222 4.97 9.28 -4.42
CA MET A 222 4.75 8.88 -5.81
C MET A 222 5.30 9.89 -6.83
N ARG A 223 5.26 11.18 -6.52
CA ARG A 223 5.61 12.26 -7.46
C ARG A 223 6.99 12.86 -7.21
N LYS A 224 7.62 12.53 -6.07
CA LYS A 224 8.93 13.04 -5.64
C LYS A 224 9.01 14.57 -5.52
N LYS A 225 7.87 15.24 -5.35
CA LYS A 225 7.79 16.69 -5.22
C LYS A 225 6.55 17.15 -4.47
N VAL A 226 6.65 18.32 -3.82
CA VAL A 226 5.49 19.04 -3.26
C VAL A 226 4.81 19.83 -4.37
N TYR A 227 3.47 19.86 -4.38
CA TYR A 227 2.72 20.76 -5.25
C TYR A 227 2.95 22.20 -4.79
N CYS A 228 3.81 22.90 -5.49
CA CYS A 228 4.19 24.26 -5.21
C CYS A 228 4.21 25.10 -6.47
N ILE A 229 4.02 26.41 -6.33
CA ILE A 229 4.07 27.35 -7.44
C ILE A 229 5.48 27.51 -8.04
N CYS A 230 6.54 27.13 -7.29
CA CYS A 230 7.90 27.10 -7.79
C CYS A 230 8.24 25.80 -8.56
N ASN A 231 7.24 24.98 -8.91
CA ASN A 231 7.46 23.72 -9.61
C ASN A 231 8.02 23.94 -11.02
N ASP A 232 9.06 23.17 -11.36
CA ASP A 232 9.69 23.17 -12.68
C ASP A 232 8.88 22.46 -13.78
N ASN A 233 7.79 21.80 -13.42
CA ASN A 233 6.88 21.03 -14.29
C ASN A 233 7.47 19.78 -14.95
N PHE A 234 8.73 19.42 -14.66
CA PHE A 234 9.30 18.16 -15.11
C PHE A 234 8.99 17.02 -14.14
N SER A 235 8.77 15.84 -14.68
CA SER A 235 8.59 14.62 -13.88
C SER A 235 9.93 14.10 -13.36
N TYR A 236 9.89 13.32 -12.26
CA TYR A 236 11.08 12.67 -11.73
C TYR A 236 11.78 11.79 -12.82
N PRO A 237 11.09 10.90 -13.56
CA PRO A 237 11.73 10.11 -14.61
C PRO A 237 12.38 10.98 -15.68
N ASN A 238 11.73 12.06 -16.14
CA ASN A 238 12.30 12.91 -17.18
C ASN A 238 13.56 13.63 -16.72
N LYS A 239 13.62 14.06 -15.45
CA LYS A 239 14.86 14.65 -14.88
C LYS A 239 15.95 13.61 -14.70
N PHE A 240 15.59 12.40 -14.23
CA PHE A 240 16.54 11.31 -14.06
C PHE A 240 17.21 10.92 -15.38
N MET A 241 16.39 10.67 -16.40
CA MET A 241 16.89 10.32 -17.73
C MET A 241 17.63 11.46 -18.42
N PHE A 242 17.27 12.71 -18.13
CA PHE A 242 18.03 13.85 -18.62
C PHE A 242 19.47 13.81 -18.09
N ASN A 243 19.66 13.67 -16.77
CA ASN A 243 21.02 13.62 -16.21
C ASN A 243 21.77 12.35 -16.62
N PHE A 244 21.07 11.24 -16.81
CA PHE A 244 21.66 10.04 -17.41
C PHE A 244 22.28 10.32 -18.80
N PHE A 245 21.54 10.95 -19.70
CA PHE A 245 22.04 11.31 -21.01
C PHE A 245 23.08 12.45 -20.98
N GLU A 246 23.01 13.35 -20.01
CA GLU A 246 24.01 14.39 -19.77
C GLU A 246 25.38 13.76 -19.39
N GLN A 247 25.39 12.72 -18.57
CA GLN A 247 26.61 11.97 -18.25
C GLN A 247 27.17 11.28 -19.48
N LEU A 248 26.35 10.62 -20.31
CA LEU A 248 26.77 10.01 -21.57
C LEU A 248 27.31 11.05 -22.58
N TYR A 249 26.76 12.26 -22.57
CA TYR A 249 27.25 13.37 -23.39
C TYR A 249 28.63 13.84 -22.91
N ASN A 250 28.82 13.98 -21.61
CA ASN A 250 30.10 14.36 -21.02
C ASN A 250 31.19 13.29 -21.25
N ASP A 251 30.79 12.01 -21.30
CA ASP A 251 31.66 10.87 -21.64
C ASP A 251 31.89 10.69 -23.17
N HIS A 252 31.41 11.63 -23.97
CA HIS A 252 31.52 11.62 -25.45
C HIS A 252 30.85 10.40 -26.13
N GLN A 253 29.97 9.69 -25.45
CA GLN A 253 29.21 8.58 -26.01
C GLN A 253 28.03 9.05 -26.88
N ILE A 254 27.64 10.32 -26.80
CA ILE A 254 26.64 10.97 -27.65
C ILE A 254 27.16 12.34 -28.12
N LEU A 255 26.77 12.74 -29.34
CA LEU A 255 27.15 14.04 -29.90
C LEU A 255 26.22 15.17 -29.53
N TYR A 256 24.94 14.83 -29.34
CA TYR A 256 23.88 15.81 -29.09
C TYR A 256 22.69 15.13 -28.43
N PHE A 257 22.03 15.85 -27.55
CA PHE A 257 20.72 15.46 -27.06
C PHE A 257 19.84 16.68 -26.75
N GLU A 258 18.52 16.48 -26.85
CA GLU A 258 17.52 17.54 -26.61
C GLU A 258 16.28 16.92 -25.95
N ARG A 259 15.70 17.66 -24.97
CA ARG A 259 14.46 17.28 -24.29
C ARG A 259 13.25 17.82 -25.02
N GLU A 260 12.11 17.12 -24.86
CA GLU A 260 10.80 17.58 -25.36
C GLU A 260 10.85 18.01 -26.84
N LYS A 261 11.57 17.19 -27.63
CA LYS A 261 11.78 17.48 -29.07
C LYS A 261 10.49 17.41 -29.85
N ARG A 262 10.29 18.44 -30.67
CA ARG A 262 9.25 18.48 -31.71
C ARG A 262 9.91 18.47 -33.08
N PHE A 263 9.44 17.61 -33.96
CA PHE A 263 9.89 17.57 -35.34
C PHE A 263 8.79 18.13 -36.25
N SER A 264 9.17 18.60 -37.43
CA SER A 264 8.22 19.06 -38.46
C SER A 264 7.26 17.95 -38.89
N TRP A 265 7.72 16.73 -38.91
CA TRP A 265 6.93 15.51 -39.22
C TRP A 265 6.12 14.94 -38.06
N SER A 266 6.34 15.40 -36.82
CA SER A 266 5.78 14.76 -35.63
C SER A 266 4.30 15.08 -35.36
N ASN A 267 3.63 15.81 -36.23
CA ASN A 267 2.23 16.22 -36.09
C ASN A 267 1.93 16.79 -34.69
N LYS A 268 2.75 17.75 -34.24
CA LYS A 268 2.71 18.38 -32.90
C LYS A 268 3.01 17.43 -31.72
N LYS A 269 3.35 16.16 -31.97
CA LYS A 269 3.80 15.23 -30.94
C LYS A 269 5.14 15.68 -30.38
N ILE A 270 5.32 15.46 -29.06
CA ILE A 270 6.55 15.77 -28.34
C ILE A 270 7.20 14.43 -27.96
N TYR A 271 8.50 14.33 -28.18
CA TYR A 271 9.31 13.19 -27.78
C TYR A 271 10.15 13.60 -26.57
N ASP A 272 10.20 12.73 -25.53
CA ASP A 272 10.83 13.07 -24.27
C ASP A 272 12.33 13.39 -24.43
N LEU A 273 13.05 12.57 -25.17
CA LEU A 273 14.49 12.74 -25.43
C LEU A 273 14.83 12.37 -26.87
N PHE A 274 15.55 13.25 -27.52
CA PHE A 274 16.14 13.02 -28.85
C PHE A 274 17.68 13.06 -28.75
N ILE A 275 18.35 12.08 -29.30
CA ILE A 275 19.79 11.86 -29.18
C ILE A 275 20.42 11.62 -30.56
N ILE A 276 21.64 12.14 -30.78
CA ILE A 276 22.47 11.85 -31.93
C ILE A 276 23.75 11.17 -31.45
N LEU A 277 24.00 9.97 -31.97
CA LEU A 277 25.16 9.17 -31.62
C LEU A 277 26.42 9.65 -32.41
N PRO A 278 27.64 9.30 -31.97
CA PRO A 278 28.88 9.62 -32.70
C PRO A 278 28.89 9.11 -34.16
N SER A 279 28.17 8.03 -34.44
CA SER A 279 27.95 7.50 -35.77
C SER A 279 27.01 8.34 -36.66
N GLY A 280 26.43 9.42 -36.15
CA GLY A 280 25.37 10.21 -36.77
C GLY A 280 23.97 9.58 -36.74
N GLN A 281 23.84 8.39 -36.18
CA GLN A 281 22.53 7.73 -36.01
C GLN A 281 21.70 8.47 -34.99
N LYS A 282 20.37 8.49 -35.23
CA LYS A 282 19.39 9.19 -34.40
C LYS A 282 18.63 8.19 -33.50
N MET A 283 18.42 8.60 -32.28
CA MET A 283 17.69 7.83 -31.29
C MET A 283 16.64 8.71 -30.63
N ILE A 284 15.49 8.10 -30.26
CA ILE A 284 14.48 8.67 -29.38
C ILE A 284 14.34 7.75 -28.17
N CYS A 285 14.25 8.35 -26.99
CA CYS A 285 13.94 7.64 -25.74
C CYS A 285 12.71 8.26 -25.10
N GLU A 286 11.69 7.45 -24.84
CA GLU A 286 10.43 7.80 -24.19
C GLU A 286 10.38 7.21 -22.77
N ASN A 287 9.99 8.01 -21.80
CA ASN A 287 9.94 7.63 -20.40
C ASN A 287 8.49 7.30 -20.01
N HIS A 288 8.11 6.04 -20.15
CA HIS A 288 6.74 5.58 -19.91
C HIS A 288 6.45 5.49 -18.41
N GLY A 289 5.78 6.50 -17.86
CA GLY A 289 5.31 6.53 -16.49
C GLY A 289 4.10 5.61 -16.25
N ALA A 290 3.58 5.61 -15.02
CA ALA A 290 2.48 4.73 -14.60
C ALA A 290 1.22 4.80 -15.48
N PHE A 291 1.00 5.91 -16.20
CA PHE A 291 -0.18 6.11 -17.07
C PHE A 291 -0.19 5.24 -18.33
N HIS A 292 0.98 4.86 -18.83
CA HIS A 292 1.13 3.97 -19.98
C HIS A 292 0.78 2.50 -19.67
N TYR A 293 0.59 2.16 -18.36
CA TYR A 293 0.38 0.78 -17.90
C TYR A 293 -0.91 0.60 -17.09
N ASN A 294 -1.51 1.66 -16.55
CA ASN A 294 -2.63 1.57 -15.62
C ASN A 294 -3.95 2.05 -16.23
N LYS A 295 -5.02 1.24 -16.10
CA LYS A 295 -6.38 1.61 -16.53
C LYS A 295 -7.04 2.71 -15.68
N LYS A 296 -6.51 3.05 -14.51
CA LYS A 296 -7.08 4.08 -13.63
C LYS A 296 -6.74 5.47 -14.13
N ARG A 297 -7.76 6.19 -14.60
CA ARG A 297 -7.65 7.60 -14.98
C ARG A 297 -7.49 8.48 -13.75
N ILE A 298 -6.59 9.45 -13.80
CA ILE A 298 -6.43 10.47 -12.75
C ILE A 298 -7.45 11.61 -12.92
N SER A 299 -7.91 11.87 -14.12
CA SER A 299 -8.93 12.89 -14.39
C SER A 299 -9.85 12.46 -15.53
N LYS A 300 -11.05 13.08 -15.58
CA LYS A 300 -12.01 12.88 -16.69
C LYS A 300 -11.46 13.33 -18.06
N LYS A 301 -10.40 14.17 -18.08
CA LYS A 301 -9.74 14.66 -19.30
C LYS A 301 -8.52 13.86 -19.73
N ALA A 302 -8.06 12.88 -18.92
CA ALA A 302 -6.96 12.01 -19.29
C ALA A 302 -7.40 11.00 -20.35
N ARG A 303 -6.50 10.67 -21.28
CA ARG A 303 -6.72 9.61 -22.29
C ARG A 303 -6.99 8.27 -21.60
N SER A 304 -7.73 7.39 -22.25
CA SER A 304 -7.82 5.99 -21.81
C SER A 304 -6.45 5.29 -21.98
N LEU A 305 -6.29 4.12 -21.37
CA LEU A 305 -5.07 3.33 -21.58
C LEU A 305 -4.89 2.96 -23.05
N GLU A 306 -5.98 2.56 -23.70
CA GLU A 306 -6.01 2.17 -25.11
C GLU A 306 -5.66 3.36 -26.03
N GLU A 307 -6.16 4.56 -25.72
CA GLU A 307 -5.80 5.79 -26.45
C GLU A 307 -4.33 6.17 -26.25
N GLU A 308 -3.78 5.97 -25.04
CA GLU A 308 -2.38 6.25 -24.75
C GLU A 308 -1.46 5.28 -25.48
N GLN A 309 -1.75 3.98 -25.42
CA GLN A 309 -1.01 2.94 -26.14
C GLN A 309 -1.08 3.14 -27.67
N SER A 310 -2.24 3.51 -28.20
CA SER A 310 -2.39 3.83 -29.62
C SER A 310 -1.56 5.05 -30.02
N ASN A 311 -1.51 6.06 -29.14
CA ASN A 311 -0.65 7.23 -29.34
C ASN A 311 0.85 6.88 -29.32
N ASP A 312 1.27 5.98 -28.44
CA ASP A 312 2.66 5.53 -28.34
C ASP A 312 3.08 4.76 -29.60
N LEU A 313 2.24 3.83 -30.08
CA LEU A 313 2.46 3.13 -31.35
C LEU A 313 2.55 4.08 -32.54
N LEU A 314 1.70 5.12 -32.57
CA LEU A 314 1.75 6.13 -33.63
C LEU A 314 3.05 6.93 -33.58
N LYS A 315 3.52 7.34 -32.38
CA LYS A 315 4.79 8.04 -32.19
C LYS A 315 5.97 7.21 -32.69
N GLU A 316 6.01 5.92 -32.32
CA GLU A 316 7.05 4.99 -32.74
C GLU A 316 7.07 4.83 -34.28
N LYS A 317 5.91 4.57 -34.89
CA LYS A 317 5.79 4.45 -36.35
C LYS A 317 6.29 5.69 -37.06
N MET A 318 5.85 6.87 -36.65
CA MET A 318 6.30 8.15 -37.23
C MET A 318 7.80 8.35 -37.06
N ALA A 319 8.40 7.97 -35.95
CA ALA A 319 9.84 8.07 -35.72
C ALA A 319 10.62 7.15 -36.68
N ILE A 320 10.23 5.89 -36.81
CA ILE A 320 10.86 4.91 -37.71
C ILE A 320 10.79 5.38 -39.17
N GLU A 321 9.60 5.83 -39.62
CA GLU A 321 9.40 6.37 -40.99
C GLU A 321 10.24 7.62 -41.29
N ASN A 322 10.74 8.32 -40.24
CA ASN A 322 11.59 9.51 -40.38
C ASN A 322 13.07 9.26 -39.99
N ASN A 323 13.55 8.05 -40.23
CA ASN A 323 14.95 7.66 -40.06
C ASN A 323 15.47 7.76 -38.62
N ILE A 324 14.63 7.56 -37.63
CA ILE A 324 15.08 7.32 -36.26
C ILE A 324 15.50 5.84 -36.16
N LYS A 325 16.79 5.61 -35.94
CA LYS A 325 17.38 4.27 -35.93
C LYS A 325 16.98 3.47 -34.68
N TYR A 326 16.91 4.15 -33.56
CA TYR A 326 16.57 3.53 -32.28
C TYR A 326 15.37 4.28 -31.64
N TYR A 327 14.29 3.56 -31.35
CA TYR A 327 13.16 4.06 -30.59
C TYR A 327 13.05 3.21 -29.34
N ILE A 328 13.31 3.82 -28.17
CA ILE A 328 13.40 3.11 -26.89
C ILE A 328 12.31 3.63 -25.96
N GLN A 329 11.51 2.71 -25.45
CA GLN A 329 10.48 2.97 -24.43
C GLN A 329 10.96 2.40 -23.11
N LEU A 330 11.23 3.28 -22.14
CA LEU A 330 11.68 2.88 -20.81
C LEU A 330 10.51 2.78 -19.86
N ASP A 331 10.44 1.67 -19.14
CA ASP A 331 9.46 1.50 -18.06
C ASP A 331 9.86 2.34 -16.83
N CYS A 332 9.27 3.51 -16.75
CA CYS A 332 9.43 4.47 -15.66
C CYS A 332 8.17 4.57 -14.79
N ARG A 333 7.35 3.49 -14.70
CA ARG A 333 6.09 3.49 -13.94
C ARG A 333 6.26 3.77 -12.45
N GLU A 334 7.42 3.45 -11.89
CA GLU A 334 7.78 3.84 -10.54
C GLU A 334 8.86 4.95 -10.58
N SER A 335 8.57 6.07 -9.93
CA SER A 335 9.54 7.17 -9.76
C SER A 335 10.55 6.80 -8.67
N ASN A 336 11.41 5.83 -8.97
CA ASN A 336 12.36 5.21 -8.06
C ASN A 336 13.67 4.91 -8.80
N LYS A 337 14.82 5.22 -8.17
CA LYS A 337 16.14 5.02 -8.74
C LYS A 337 16.38 3.59 -9.20
N GLU A 338 16.15 2.62 -8.33
CA GLU A 338 16.42 1.21 -8.62
C GLU A 338 15.53 0.68 -9.75
N TRP A 339 14.25 1.12 -9.79
CA TRP A 339 13.33 0.75 -10.87
C TRP A 339 13.83 1.25 -12.23
N ILE A 340 14.15 2.56 -12.32
CA ILE A 340 14.61 3.16 -13.58
C ILE A 340 15.97 2.61 -13.99
N ARG A 341 16.92 2.45 -13.05
CA ARG A 341 18.20 1.80 -13.30
C ARG A 341 18.02 0.40 -13.87
N ASN A 342 17.17 -0.42 -13.27
CA ASN A 342 16.90 -1.77 -13.79
C ASN A 342 16.26 -1.72 -15.18
N SER A 343 15.36 -0.78 -15.44
CA SER A 343 14.77 -0.58 -16.76
C SER A 343 15.85 -0.22 -17.81
N ILE A 344 16.80 0.66 -17.47
CA ILE A 344 17.93 1.02 -18.34
C ILE A 344 18.79 -0.20 -18.62
N ILE A 345 19.21 -0.94 -17.59
CA ILE A 345 20.11 -2.11 -17.70
C ILE A 345 19.48 -3.21 -18.56
N HIS A 346 18.15 -3.41 -18.49
CA HIS A 346 17.44 -4.43 -19.27
C HIS A 346 16.92 -3.92 -20.62
N SER A 347 17.20 -2.67 -20.98
CA SER A 347 16.83 -2.09 -22.28
C SER A 347 17.98 -2.16 -23.29
N ASN A 348 17.68 -1.79 -24.54
CA ASN A 348 18.69 -1.65 -25.57
C ASN A 348 19.73 -0.54 -25.29
N LEU A 349 19.50 0.34 -24.29
CA LEU A 349 20.50 1.34 -23.89
C LEU A 349 21.80 0.68 -23.41
N ASN A 350 21.70 -0.43 -22.68
CA ASN A 350 22.87 -1.18 -22.21
C ASN A 350 23.67 -1.88 -23.34
N LEU A 351 23.05 -2.03 -24.53
CA LEU A 351 23.74 -2.56 -25.71
C LEU A 351 24.39 -1.45 -26.55
N ILE A 352 23.92 -0.22 -26.42
CA ILE A 352 24.35 0.94 -27.21
C ILE A 352 25.45 1.72 -26.49
N PHE A 353 25.39 1.80 -25.16
CA PHE A 353 26.27 2.62 -24.33
C PHE A 353 27.03 1.80 -23.30
N ASP A 354 28.24 2.24 -22.99
CA ASP A 354 28.95 1.79 -21.79
C ASP A 354 28.39 2.51 -20.56
N LEU A 355 27.76 1.74 -19.69
CA LEU A 355 27.12 2.25 -18.47
C LEU A 355 28.04 2.19 -17.23
N SER A 356 29.29 1.73 -17.38
CA SER A 356 30.20 1.51 -16.22
C SER A 356 30.54 2.78 -15.45
N HIS A 357 30.50 3.93 -16.12
CA HIS A 357 30.83 5.24 -15.55
C HIS A 357 29.60 6.05 -15.10
N ILE A 358 28.40 5.53 -15.30
CA ILE A 358 27.17 6.23 -14.95
C ILE A 358 26.94 6.25 -13.44
N ASN A 359 26.86 7.45 -12.89
CA ASN A 359 26.50 7.66 -11.49
C ASN A 359 24.98 7.84 -11.34
N PHE A 360 24.29 6.75 -11.01
CA PHE A 360 22.83 6.78 -10.80
C PHE A 360 22.39 7.56 -9.56
N ASP A 361 23.27 7.77 -8.58
CA ASP A 361 22.99 8.62 -7.41
C ASP A 361 22.93 10.10 -7.81
N GLU A 362 23.78 10.55 -8.73
CA GLU A 362 23.69 11.90 -9.30
C GLU A 362 22.42 12.06 -10.15
N CYS A 363 22.00 11.04 -10.89
CA CYS A 363 20.71 11.06 -11.59
C CYS A 363 19.53 11.26 -10.61
N GLU A 364 19.55 10.56 -9.48
CA GLU A 364 18.52 10.70 -8.45
C GLU A 364 18.55 12.09 -7.81
N LYS A 365 19.73 12.57 -7.42
CA LYS A 365 19.92 13.90 -6.83
C LYS A 365 19.39 15.00 -7.76
N PHE A 366 19.74 14.93 -9.04
CA PHE A 366 19.22 15.86 -10.05
C PHE A 366 17.69 15.76 -10.19
N ALA A 367 17.15 14.54 -10.21
CA ALA A 367 15.72 14.31 -10.34
C ALA A 367 14.89 14.84 -9.14
N LEU A 368 15.47 14.84 -7.95
CA LEU A 368 14.87 15.41 -6.75
C LEU A 368 15.04 16.94 -6.69
N GLY A 369 15.94 17.51 -7.46
CA GLY A 369 16.19 18.95 -7.56
C GLY A 369 15.00 19.73 -8.18
N ASN A 370 15.18 21.03 -8.31
CA ASN A 370 14.20 21.95 -8.92
C ASN A 370 14.92 22.86 -9.92
N ILE A 371 14.73 22.60 -11.20
CA ILE A 371 15.41 23.32 -12.28
C ILE A 371 15.09 24.81 -12.28
N LEU A 372 13.86 25.23 -11.92
CA LEU A 372 13.52 26.64 -11.81
C LEU A 372 14.41 27.33 -10.76
N VAL A 373 14.61 26.68 -9.59
CA VAL A 373 15.45 27.24 -8.51
C VAL A 373 16.91 27.28 -8.95
N GLU A 374 17.41 26.24 -9.63
CA GLU A 374 18.77 26.21 -10.14
C GLU A 374 19.03 27.31 -11.18
N VAL A 375 18.08 27.54 -12.08
CA VAL A 375 18.13 28.68 -13.04
C VAL A 375 18.21 30.02 -12.29
N CYS A 376 17.41 30.20 -11.24
CA CYS A 376 17.43 31.42 -10.41
C CYS A 376 18.77 31.56 -9.68
N ASN A 377 19.28 30.49 -9.07
CA ASN A 377 20.57 30.49 -8.37
C ASN A 377 21.71 30.85 -9.32
N MET A 378 21.74 30.26 -10.49
CA MET A 378 22.76 30.55 -11.50
C MET A 378 22.67 32.00 -11.99
N LYS A 379 21.47 32.53 -12.21
CA LYS A 379 21.26 33.94 -12.56
C LYS A 379 21.72 34.88 -11.45
N ASN A 380 21.49 34.53 -10.18
CA ASN A 380 21.95 35.32 -9.03
C ASN A 380 23.47 35.30 -8.88
N SER A 381 24.12 34.14 -9.10
CA SER A 381 25.58 34.01 -9.03
C SER A 381 26.28 34.72 -10.17
N ASN A 382 25.65 34.81 -11.34
CA ASN A 382 26.17 35.53 -12.49
C ASN A 382 25.04 36.26 -13.24
N ASN A 383 24.80 37.53 -12.84
CA ASN A 383 23.73 38.34 -13.42
C ASN A 383 23.92 38.69 -14.89
N LYS A 384 25.12 38.53 -15.45
CA LYS A 384 25.43 38.76 -16.88
C LYS A 384 24.94 37.65 -17.81
N LEU A 385 24.66 36.45 -17.26
CA LEU A 385 24.19 35.35 -18.09
C LEU A 385 22.89 35.71 -18.81
N THR A 386 22.90 35.56 -20.10
CA THR A 386 21.75 35.78 -20.98
C THR A 386 20.76 34.61 -20.87
N GLN A 387 19.53 34.85 -21.29
CA GLN A 387 18.52 33.78 -21.35
C GLN A 387 18.92 32.66 -22.34
N LYS A 388 19.66 33.01 -23.40
CA LYS A 388 20.17 32.04 -24.36
C LYS A 388 21.27 31.13 -23.76
N GLU A 389 22.18 31.71 -22.97
CA GLU A 389 23.22 30.94 -22.27
C GLU A 389 22.59 30.02 -21.22
N LEU A 390 21.63 30.52 -20.41
CA LEU A 390 20.89 29.69 -19.48
C LEU A 390 20.13 28.57 -20.21
N SER A 391 19.52 28.86 -21.36
CA SER A 391 18.85 27.87 -22.19
C SER A 391 19.82 26.77 -22.64
N ASN A 392 21.02 27.12 -23.04
CA ASN A 392 22.05 26.16 -23.43
C ASN A 392 22.55 25.33 -22.26
N ILE A 393 22.81 25.97 -21.10
CA ILE A 393 23.30 25.27 -19.90
C ILE A 393 22.27 24.25 -19.38
N PHE A 394 21.01 24.64 -19.35
CA PHE A 394 19.94 23.78 -18.81
C PHE A 394 19.25 22.89 -19.86
N HIS A 395 19.66 23.02 -21.14
CA HIS A 395 19.05 22.31 -22.27
C HIS A 395 17.52 22.42 -22.32
N ILE A 396 16.98 23.61 -22.02
CA ILE A 396 15.54 23.92 -22.07
C ILE A 396 15.28 25.16 -22.93
N SER A 397 14.07 25.29 -23.47
CA SER A 397 13.75 26.38 -24.36
C SER A 397 13.92 27.76 -23.69
N ILE A 398 14.29 28.77 -24.46
CA ILE A 398 14.41 30.17 -23.98
C ILE A 398 13.08 30.64 -23.35
N ASP A 399 11.95 30.22 -23.90
CA ASP A 399 10.63 30.58 -23.35
C ASP A 399 10.38 29.95 -21.98
N THR A 400 10.89 28.74 -21.74
CA THR A 400 10.86 28.11 -20.41
C THR A 400 11.77 28.88 -19.44
N ILE A 401 12.97 29.27 -19.85
CA ILE A 401 13.86 30.12 -19.03
C ILE A 401 13.18 31.44 -18.68
N LYS A 402 12.55 32.13 -19.64
CA LYS A 402 11.80 33.37 -19.38
C LYS A 402 10.71 33.17 -18.32
N LYS A 403 9.93 32.09 -18.43
CA LYS A 403 8.91 31.73 -17.46
C LYS A 403 9.51 31.48 -16.07
N TYR A 404 10.62 30.74 -15.99
CA TYR A 404 11.29 30.44 -14.72
C TYR A 404 11.84 31.69 -14.04
N LEU A 405 12.52 32.57 -14.79
CA LEU A 405 13.02 33.82 -14.25
C LEU A 405 11.88 34.75 -13.79
N LYS A 406 10.77 34.82 -14.56
CA LYS A 406 9.59 35.56 -14.15
C LYS A 406 9.01 35.00 -12.85
N SER A 407 8.72 33.69 -12.78
CA SER A 407 8.22 33.05 -11.57
C SER A 407 9.20 33.15 -10.42
N GLY A 408 10.50 33.06 -10.70
CA GLY A 408 11.56 33.22 -9.70
C GLY A 408 11.54 34.60 -9.04
N LYS A 409 11.36 35.68 -9.84
CA LYS A 409 11.20 37.05 -9.31
C LYS A 409 9.94 37.18 -8.44
N GLU A 410 8.79 36.67 -8.91
CA GLU A 410 7.52 36.67 -8.16
C GLU A 410 7.64 35.89 -6.81
N LEU A 411 8.55 34.95 -6.73
CA LEU A 411 8.81 34.12 -5.55
C LEU A 411 9.93 34.66 -4.66
N GLY A 412 10.66 35.69 -5.11
CA GLY A 412 11.85 36.19 -4.40
C GLY A 412 13.06 35.26 -4.48
N LEU A 413 13.14 34.38 -5.47
CA LEU A 413 14.24 33.45 -5.69
C LEU A 413 15.36 34.06 -6.55
N CYS A 414 15.05 35.04 -7.42
CA CYS A 414 16.02 35.81 -8.17
C CYS A 414 15.56 37.26 -8.36
N SER A 415 16.52 38.12 -8.66
CA SER A 415 16.33 39.57 -8.93
C SER A 415 15.83 39.86 -10.36
#